data_5795a5e4067bf4bd0315ed4a45b5fc07
#
_entry.id   5795a5e4067bf4bd0315ed4a45b5fc07
#
_cell.length_a   1.000
_cell.length_b   1.000
_cell.length_c   1.000
_cell.angle_alpha   90.00
_cell.angle_beta   90.00
_cell.angle_gamma   90.00
#
_symmetry.space_group_name_H-M   'P 1'
#
loop_
_entity.id
_entity.type
_entity.pdbx_description
1 polymer ?
#
loop_
_entity_poly.entity_id
_entity_poly.type
_entity_poly.pdbx_seq_one_letter_code
_entity_poly.pdbx_strand_id
1 'polypeptide(L)'
;MARRVLLGEMRVQRIDRDSGRRSWTIVCPDGNEYSEADRFLREHDGSGTQRTYAYLLVDHLRWLDRECLALDRVGLRDLQRYMGLLGAEVRMPLGAPWREGKRPYGPAALSITASCLKGFYAHQAALGVNAELGKALDSARLPSRADRRRRFLGHTTTTLGANPLAPHGPRRRHPKMLPDGARDTLLTTVTSARDRLAVTWLSDAGLRIGELCGLHLVDLHLRDDANCGQCRTPHLHVCHRPDNLNRAEAKTKHPWRVDDDTVTGGLVKRVSPAMIHTYFDYITTEYPCGETDHGMLLVQLHGDRAGQPWAPVAARRMLARA
;
A
#
# COMPACT_ATOMS: atom_id res chain seq x y z
N MET A 1 -24.29 10.23 -4.91
CA MET A 1 -24.63 9.81 -6.27
C MET A 1 -24.17 8.38 -6.46
N ALA A 2 -25.09 7.44 -6.51
CA ALA A 2 -24.82 6.02 -6.79
C ALA A 2 -24.41 5.91 -8.25
N ARG A 3 -23.17 5.41 -8.52
CA ARG A 3 -22.73 5.08 -9.88
C ARG A 3 -23.66 4.02 -10.43
N ARG A 4 -24.42 4.32 -11.48
CA ARG A 4 -25.17 3.36 -12.28
C ARG A 4 -24.23 2.23 -12.67
N VAL A 5 -24.44 1.04 -12.13
CA VAL A 5 -23.74 -0.18 -12.54
C VAL A 5 -24.33 -0.53 -13.88
N LEU A 6 -23.56 -0.35 -14.97
CA LEU A 6 -23.89 -0.94 -16.25
C LEU A 6 -23.81 -2.46 -16.07
N LEU A 7 -24.95 -3.13 -16.07
CA LEU A 7 -25.07 -4.58 -16.16
C LEU A 7 -24.46 -4.97 -17.50
N GLY A 8 -23.31 -5.65 -17.50
CA GLY A 8 -22.68 -6.15 -18.71
C GLY A 8 -21.16 -6.08 -18.78
N GLU A 9 -20.43 -5.52 -17.80
CA GLU A 9 -18.97 -5.50 -17.81
C GLU A 9 -18.36 -6.19 -16.59
N MET A 10 -17.25 -6.89 -16.79
CA MET A 10 -16.42 -7.36 -15.66
C MET A 10 -16.06 -6.20 -14.75
N ARG A 11 -16.16 -6.39 -13.44
CA ARG A 11 -15.88 -5.33 -12.46
C ARG A 11 -15.17 -5.86 -11.23
N VAL A 12 -14.42 -4.97 -10.56
CA VAL A 12 -13.86 -5.27 -9.24
C VAL A 12 -14.97 -5.15 -8.19
N GLN A 13 -15.14 -6.21 -7.42
CA GLN A 13 -16.05 -6.26 -6.28
C GLN A 13 -15.26 -6.29 -4.98
N ARG A 14 -15.58 -5.38 -4.05
CA ARG A 14 -15.08 -5.42 -2.68
C ARG A 14 -15.96 -6.38 -1.88
N ILE A 15 -15.32 -7.22 -1.08
CA ILE A 15 -15.94 -8.13 -0.14
C ILE A 15 -15.54 -7.66 1.26
N ASP A 16 -16.49 -7.28 2.07
CA ASP A 16 -16.29 -7.00 3.50
C ASP A 16 -16.63 -8.29 4.25
N ARG A 17 -15.68 -8.85 4.99
CA ARG A 17 -15.84 -10.09 5.77
C ARG A 17 -16.27 -9.74 7.20
N ASP A 18 -16.96 -10.65 7.88
CA ASP A 18 -17.40 -10.48 9.27
C ASP A 18 -16.24 -10.20 10.24
N SER A 19 -15.03 -10.68 9.90
CA SER A 19 -13.79 -10.37 10.63
C SER A 19 -13.30 -8.93 10.47
N GLY A 20 -14.03 -8.04 9.78
CA GLY A 20 -13.60 -6.69 9.43
C GLY A 20 -12.56 -6.61 8.31
N ARG A 21 -12.01 -7.75 7.88
CA ARG A 21 -11.03 -7.81 6.77
C ARG A 21 -11.71 -7.55 5.44
N ARG A 22 -11.01 -6.82 4.57
CA ARG A 22 -11.44 -6.55 3.20
C ARG A 22 -10.70 -7.40 2.22
N SER A 23 -11.45 -7.91 1.25
CA SER A 23 -10.95 -8.66 0.11
C SER A 23 -11.47 -8.03 -1.19
N TRP A 24 -10.85 -8.33 -2.29
CA TRP A 24 -11.28 -7.88 -3.62
C TRP A 24 -11.26 -9.05 -4.58
N THR A 25 -12.32 -9.18 -5.36
CA THR A 25 -12.43 -10.14 -6.46
C THR A 25 -12.88 -9.46 -7.74
N ILE A 26 -12.91 -10.19 -8.83
CA ILE A 26 -13.43 -9.75 -10.13
C ILE A 26 -14.71 -10.53 -10.41
N VAL A 27 -15.77 -9.81 -10.73
CA VAL A 27 -17.08 -10.36 -11.03
C VAL A 27 -17.35 -10.19 -12.53
N CYS A 28 -17.78 -11.26 -13.16
CA CYS A 28 -18.21 -11.33 -14.57
C CYS A 28 -19.57 -10.65 -14.78
N PRO A 29 -19.97 -10.40 -16.04
CA PRO A 29 -21.29 -9.84 -16.36
C PRO A 29 -22.47 -10.66 -15.84
N ASP A 30 -22.33 -11.97 -15.76
CA ASP A 30 -23.32 -12.92 -15.24
C ASP A 30 -23.46 -12.92 -13.71
N GLY A 31 -22.62 -12.16 -13.01
CA GLY A 31 -22.59 -12.06 -11.55
C GLY A 31 -21.68 -13.07 -10.86
N ASN A 32 -21.10 -14.02 -11.60
CA ASN A 32 -20.16 -14.99 -11.06
C ASN A 32 -18.76 -14.41 -10.87
N GLU A 33 -17.98 -14.95 -9.96
CA GLU A 33 -16.57 -14.59 -9.81
C GLU A 33 -15.74 -15.11 -11.01
N TYR A 34 -14.74 -14.33 -11.41
CA TYR A 34 -13.76 -14.80 -12.39
C TYR A 34 -12.73 -15.67 -11.68
N SER A 35 -12.91 -16.99 -11.73
CA SER A 35 -12.22 -17.97 -10.87
C SER A 35 -10.70 -17.92 -10.97
N GLU A 36 -10.13 -17.71 -12.16
CA GLU A 36 -8.69 -17.67 -12.38
C GLU A 36 -8.06 -16.44 -11.71
N ALA A 37 -8.72 -15.29 -11.77
CA ALA A 37 -8.25 -14.08 -11.11
C ALA A 37 -8.47 -14.15 -9.60
N ASP A 38 -9.60 -14.71 -9.15
CA ASP A 38 -9.92 -14.83 -7.73
C ASP A 38 -8.88 -15.70 -7.00
N ARG A 39 -8.51 -16.86 -7.57
CA ARG A 39 -7.47 -17.74 -7.00
C ARG A 39 -6.14 -17.00 -6.82
N PHE A 40 -5.69 -16.27 -7.85
CA PHE A 40 -4.47 -15.47 -7.76
C PHE A 40 -4.58 -14.33 -6.76
N LEU A 41 -5.71 -13.64 -6.70
CA LEU A 41 -5.93 -12.53 -5.78
C LEU A 41 -5.97 -12.98 -4.32
N ARG A 42 -6.38 -14.22 -4.03
CA ARG A 42 -6.37 -14.81 -2.68
C ARG A 42 -4.95 -14.97 -2.12
N GLU A 43 -3.92 -15.15 -2.95
CA GLU A 43 -2.52 -15.16 -2.50
C GLU A 43 -2.09 -13.81 -1.88
N HIS A 44 -2.82 -12.74 -2.21
CA HIS A 44 -2.58 -11.38 -1.74
C HIS A 44 -3.63 -10.88 -0.75
N ASP A 45 -4.42 -11.80 -0.15
CA ASP A 45 -5.54 -11.46 0.73
C ASP A 45 -5.09 -10.57 1.91
N GLY A 46 -5.93 -9.59 2.26
CA GLY A 46 -5.66 -8.65 3.33
C GLY A 46 -4.55 -7.63 3.03
N SER A 47 -4.04 -7.55 1.80
CA SER A 47 -3.01 -6.59 1.41
C SER A 47 -3.53 -5.49 0.47
N GLY A 48 -2.91 -4.29 0.52
CA GLY A 48 -3.17 -3.24 -0.47
C GLY A 48 -2.77 -3.66 -1.90
N THR A 49 -1.95 -4.69 -2.05
CA THR A 49 -1.57 -5.29 -3.33
C THR A 49 -2.76 -5.97 -3.98
N GLN A 50 -3.57 -6.74 -3.23
CA GLN A 50 -4.76 -7.41 -3.76
C GLN A 50 -5.70 -6.42 -4.46
N ARG A 51 -6.02 -5.31 -3.79
CA ARG A 51 -6.84 -4.26 -4.40
C ARG A 51 -6.25 -3.73 -5.68
N THR A 52 -4.97 -3.40 -5.67
CA THR A 52 -4.28 -2.84 -6.84
C THR A 52 -4.30 -3.84 -8.00
N TYR A 53 -3.98 -5.09 -7.71
CA TYR A 53 -3.96 -6.16 -8.71
C TYR A 53 -5.35 -6.46 -9.28
N ALA A 54 -6.41 -6.44 -8.46
CA ALA A 54 -7.78 -6.60 -8.94
C ALA A 54 -8.15 -5.55 -10.00
N TYR A 55 -7.80 -4.26 -9.77
CA TYR A 55 -8.06 -3.20 -10.75
C TYR A 55 -7.20 -3.31 -12.01
N LEU A 56 -5.96 -3.80 -11.89
CA LEU A 56 -5.10 -4.01 -13.06
C LEU A 56 -5.55 -5.23 -13.88
N LEU A 57 -5.95 -6.30 -13.20
CA LEU A 57 -6.44 -7.51 -13.86
C LEU A 57 -7.78 -7.29 -14.55
N VAL A 58 -8.73 -6.58 -13.96
CA VAL A 58 -10.00 -6.31 -14.63
C VAL A 58 -9.81 -5.49 -15.92
N ASP A 59 -8.88 -4.52 -15.92
CA ASP A 59 -8.53 -3.79 -17.14
C ASP A 59 -7.91 -4.73 -18.18
N HIS A 60 -7.06 -5.67 -17.76
CA HIS A 60 -6.44 -6.65 -18.65
C HIS A 60 -7.44 -7.66 -19.22
N LEU A 61 -8.30 -8.22 -18.38
CA LEU A 61 -9.31 -9.19 -18.79
C LEU A 61 -10.33 -8.58 -19.78
N ARG A 62 -10.74 -7.33 -19.56
CA ARG A 62 -11.56 -6.58 -20.51
C ARG A 62 -10.88 -6.38 -21.87
N TRP A 63 -9.54 -6.16 -21.84
CA TRP A 63 -8.77 -6.08 -23.07
C TRP A 63 -8.71 -7.44 -23.79
N LEU A 64 -8.50 -8.55 -23.06
CA LEU A 64 -8.52 -9.90 -23.64
C LEU A 64 -9.87 -10.22 -24.30
N ASP A 65 -10.97 -9.94 -23.61
CA ASP A 65 -12.33 -10.14 -24.10
C ASP A 65 -12.54 -9.39 -25.41
N ARG A 66 -12.12 -8.14 -25.46
CA ARG A 66 -12.22 -7.31 -26.66
C ARG A 66 -11.37 -7.80 -27.82
N GLU A 67 -10.16 -8.29 -27.58
CA GLU A 67 -9.26 -8.85 -28.58
C GLU A 67 -9.63 -10.30 -28.94
N CYS A 68 -10.68 -10.85 -28.34
CA CYS A 68 -11.07 -12.26 -28.46
C CYS A 68 -9.94 -13.24 -28.15
N LEU A 69 -9.12 -12.93 -27.16
CA LEU A 69 -7.97 -13.73 -26.73
C LEU A 69 -8.32 -14.54 -25.46
N ALA A 70 -8.24 -15.85 -25.58
CA ALA A 70 -8.38 -16.74 -24.44
C ALA A 70 -7.07 -16.80 -23.62
N LEU A 71 -7.15 -16.99 -22.28
CA LEU A 71 -6.00 -17.00 -21.38
C LEU A 71 -4.91 -18.01 -21.77
N ASP A 72 -5.30 -19.16 -22.27
CA ASP A 72 -4.43 -20.24 -22.72
C ASP A 72 -3.68 -19.94 -24.01
N ARG A 73 -4.12 -18.93 -24.77
CA ARG A 73 -3.56 -18.55 -26.08
C ARG A 73 -2.79 -17.23 -26.07
N VAL A 74 -2.81 -16.50 -24.96
CA VAL A 74 -2.06 -15.24 -24.84
C VAL A 74 -0.56 -15.52 -24.96
N GLY A 75 0.11 -14.78 -25.85
CA GLY A 75 1.56 -14.82 -26.01
C GLY A 75 2.27 -13.62 -25.38
N LEU A 76 3.60 -13.72 -25.23
CA LEU A 76 4.42 -12.62 -24.71
C LEU A 76 4.26 -11.33 -25.54
N ARG A 77 4.13 -11.47 -26.89
CA ARG A 77 3.93 -10.33 -27.79
C ARG A 77 2.60 -9.61 -27.52
N ASP A 78 1.55 -10.35 -27.18
CA ASP A 78 0.24 -9.77 -26.85
C ASP A 78 0.34 -8.95 -25.55
N LEU A 79 1.02 -9.47 -24.54
CA LEU A 79 1.27 -8.74 -23.29
C LEU A 79 2.13 -7.49 -23.51
N GLN A 80 3.15 -7.57 -24.36
CA GLN A 80 3.97 -6.41 -24.73
C GLN A 80 3.15 -5.35 -25.46
N ARG A 81 2.27 -5.77 -26.39
CA ARG A 81 1.32 -4.89 -27.08
C ARG A 81 0.38 -4.21 -26.08
N TYR A 82 -0.21 -4.98 -25.16
CA TYR A 82 -1.05 -4.44 -24.09
C TYR A 82 -0.32 -3.41 -23.25
N MET A 83 0.91 -3.71 -22.80
CA MET A 83 1.72 -2.79 -22.02
C MET A 83 2.05 -1.49 -22.78
N GLY A 84 2.31 -1.59 -24.08
CA GLY A 84 2.49 -0.44 -24.96
C GLY A 84 1.25 0.44 -25.03
N LEU A 85 0.08 -0.17 -25.18
CA LEU A 85 -1.21 0.55 -25.20
C LEU A 85 -1.49 1.27 -23.88
N LEU A 86 -1.15 0.68 -22.73
CA LEU A 86 -1.34 1.32 -21.43
C LEU A 86 -0.50 2.59 -21.24
N GLY A 87 0.70 2.62 -21.79
CA GLY A 87 1.66 3.72 -21.66
C GLY A 87 1.58 4.78 -22.76
N ALA A 88 0.88 4.49 -23.85
CA ALA A 88 0.80 5.39 -24.99
C ALA A 88 -0.26 6.48 -24.79
N GLU A 89 0.04 7.69 -25.21
CA GLU A 89 -0.97 8.71 -25.51
C GLU A 89 -1.63 8.38 -26.84
N VAL A 90 -2.53 7.43 -26.83
CA VAL A 90 -3.22 7.04 -28.04
C VAL A 90 -4.35 8.02 -28.31
N ARG A 91 -4.11 9.04 -29.11
CA ARG A 91 -5.15 9.73 -29.85
C ARG A 91 -5.57 8.78 -30.98
N MET A 92 -6.57 7.96 -30.73
CA MET A 92 -6.94 6.94 -31.69
C MET A 92 -8.09 7.37 -32.57
N PRO A 93 -7.93 7.27 -33.89
CA PRO A 93 -9.06 7.06 -34.80
C PRO A 93 -9.69 5.65 -34.63
N LEU A 94 -8.96 4.69 -34.05
CA LEU A 94 -9.39 3.31 -33.87
C LEU A 94 -9.53 2.87 -32.40
N GLY A 95 -9.54 3.81 -31.48
CA GLY A 95 -9.92 3.69 -30.07
C GLY A 95 -9.32 2.55 -29.28
N ALA A 96 -8.83 2.82 -28.07
CA ALA A 96 -8.78 1.83 -27.01
C ALA A 96 -10.00 2.07 -26.09
N PRO A 97 -11.20 1.77 -26.52
CA PRO A 97 -12.45 2.15 -25.87
C PRO A 97 -12.60 1.60 -24.47
N TRP A 98 -11.90 0.50 -24.11
CA TRP A 98 -11.93 -0.01 -22.72
C TRP A 98 -11.27 0.97 -21.73
N ARG A 99 -10.51 1.94 -22.21
CA ARG A 99 -9.83 2.97 -21.39
C ARG A 99 -10.18 4.40 -21.80
N GLU A 100 -11.27 4.61 -22.48
CA GLU A 100 -11.73 5.91 -22.90
C GLU A 100 -11.78 6.89 -21.70
N GLY A 101 -11.23 8.09 -21.88
CA GLY A 101 -11.13 9.11 -20.84
C GLY A 101 -10.09 8.85 -19.74
N LYS A 102 -9.36 7.72 -19.74
CA LYS A 102 -8.29 7.45 -18.78
C LYS A 102 -6.94 7.96 -19.30
N ARG A 103 -6.15 8.55 -18.40
CA ARG A 103 -4.77 8.98 -18.71
C ARG A 103 -3.85 7.77 -18.94
N PRO A 104 -2.81 7.90 -19.80
CA PRO A 104 -1.76 6.89 -19.93
C PRO A 104 -1.10 6.56 -18.59
N TYR A 105 -0.65 5.34 -18.43
CA TYR A 105 0.10 4.95 -17.25
C TYR A 105 1.53 5.51 -17.29
N GLY A 106 1.92 6.15 -16.21
CA GLY A 106 3.33 6.51 -16.01
C GLY A 106 4.21 5.28 -15.68
N PRO A 107 5.55 5.41 -15.73
CA PRO A 107 6.49 4.30 -15.54
C PRO A 107 6.28 3.48 -14.26
N ALA A 108 5.87 4.12 -13.17
CA ALA A 108 5.60 3.43 -11.91
C ALA A 108 4.37 2.51 -12.01
N ALA A 109 3.27 3.00 -12.62
CA ALA A 109 2.06 2.21 -12.82
C ALA A 109 2.32 1.05 -13.79
N LEU A 110 3.04 1.30 -14.89
CA LEU A 110 3.46 0.25 -15.83
C LEU A 110 4.32 -0.82 -15.14
N SER A 111 5.24 -0.44 -14.26
CA SER A 111 6.05 -1.40 -13.50
C SER A 111 5.21 -2.29 -12.56
N ILE A 112 4.21 -1.71 -11.91
CA ILE A 112 3.27 -2.48 -11.06
C ILE A 112 2.42 -3.40 -11.92
N THR A 113 1.91 -2.93 -13.07
CA THR A 113 1.14 -3.75 -14.02
C THR A 113 1.98 -4.91 -14.55
N ALA A 114 3.23 -4.66 -14.95
CA ALA A 114 4.15 -5.70 -15.39
C ALA A 114 4.37 -6.78 -14.33
N SER A 115 4.47 -6.38 -13.05
CA SER A 115 4.61 -7.31 -11.93
C SER A 115 3.34 -8.11 -11.68
N CYS A 116 2.18 -7.47 -11.77
CA CYS A 116 0.87 -8.10 -11.63
C CYS A 116 0.66 -9.16 -12.71
N LEU A 117 0.87 -8.79 -13.99
CA LEU A 117 0.69 -9.72 -15.11
C LEU A 117 1.68 -10.89 -15.07
N LYS A 118 2.96 -10.61 -14.78
CA LYS A 118 3.95 -11.70 -14.61
C LYS A 118 3.51 -12.66 -13.51
N GLY A 119 3.09 -12.15 -12.34
CA GLY A 119 2.60 -12.99 -11.23
C GLY A 119 1.36 -13.79 -11.61
N PHE A 120 0.38 -13.14 -12.25
CA PHE A 120 -0.86 -13.80 -12.66
C PHE A 120 -0.61 -14.95 -13.64
N TYR A 121 0.14 -14.72 -14.71
CA TYR A 121 0.43 -15.77 -15.71
C TYR A 121 1.39 -16.84 -15.18
N ALA A 122 2.30 -16.51 -14.28
CA ALA A 122 3.10 -17.52 -13.59
C ALA A 122 2.24 -18.43 -12.71
N HIS A 123 1.26 -17.85 -12.00
CA HIS A 123 0.27 -18.62 -11.24
C HIS A 123 -0.59 -19.53 -12.15
N GLN A 124 -1.08 -19.00 -13.29
CA GLN A 124 -1.82 -19.80 -14.25
C GLN A 124 -0.98 -20.94 -14.83
N ALA A 125 0.29 -20.70 -15.15
CA ALA A 125 1.20 -21.70 -15.66
C ALA A 125 1.46 -22.82 -14.62
N ALA A 126 1.54 -22.49 -13.33
CA ALA A 126 1.65 -23.48 -12.24
C ALA A 126 0.39 -24.36 -12.14
N LEU A 127 -0.77 -23.87 -12.57
CA LEU A 127 -2.03 -24.62 -12.68
C LEU A 127 -2.19 -25.36 -14.03
N GLY A 128 -1.16 -25.35 -14.87
CA GLY A 128 -1.18 -26.03 -16.17
C GLY A 128 -1.81 -25.20 -17.31
N VAL A 129 -2.18 -23.94 -17.04
CA VAL A 129 -2.74 -23.04 -18.07
C VAL A 129 -1.61 -22.20 -18.67
N ASN A 130 -1.41 -22.30 -19.99
CA ASN A 130 -0.42 -21.51 -20.74
C ASN A 130 1.02 -21.59 -20.20
N ALA A 131 1.53 -22.82 -20.03
CA ALA A 131 2.87 -23.09 -19.51
C ALA A 131 3.99 -22.45 -20.34
N GLU A 132 3.81 -22.32 -21.66
CA GLU A 132 4.80 -21.69 -22.55
C GLU A 132 4.95 -20.18 -22.26
N LEU A 133 3.84 -19.48 -22.00
CA LEU A 133 3.92 -18.09 -21.57
C LEU A 133 4.59 -17.96 -20.20
N GLY A 134 4.29 -18.88 -19.28
CA GLY A 134 4.97 -18.93 -17.98
C GLY A 134 6.49 -19.02 -18.11
N LYS A 135 6.99 -19.90 -18.97
CA LYS A 135 8.42 -20.02 -19.28
C LYS A 135 8.98 -18.74 -19.91
N ALA A 136 8.26 -18.14 -20.86
CA ALA A 136 8.69 -16.90 -21.51
C ALA A 136 8.77 -15.70 -20.54
N LEU A 137 7.92 -15.67 -19.50
CA LEU A 137 7.91 -14.66 -18.46
C LEU A 137 8.95 -14.92 -17.37
N ASP A 138 9.41 -16.16 -17.19
CA ASP A 138 10.48 -16.52 -16.26
C ASP A 138 11.85 -16.34 -16.90
N SER A 139 12.08 -15.16 -17.48
CA SER A 139 13.32 -14.81 -18.11
C SER A 139 14.36 -14.39 -17.07
N ALA A 140 15.62 -14.76 -17.36
CA ALA A 140 16.78 -14.30 -16.63
C ALA A 140 17.63 -13.37 -17.49
N ARG A 141 18.31 -12.40 -16.86
CA ARG A 141 19.27 -11.53 -17.50
C ARG A 141 20.62 -11.58 -16.80
N LEU A 142 21.67 -11.30 -17.53
CA LEU A 142 22.98 -11.13 -16.93
C LEU A 142 23.01 -9.85 -16.07
N PRO A 143 23.63 -9.91 -14.88
CA PRO A 143 23.78 -8.73 -14.05
C PRO A 143 24.71 -7.71 -14.69
N SER A 144 24.28 -6.46 -14.76
CA SER A 144 25.12 -5.35 -15.17
C SER A 144 26.21 -5.06 -14.12
N ARG A 145 27.24 -4.29 -14.50
CA ARG A 145 28.27 -3.82 -13.55
C ARG A 145 27.64 -3.06 -12.36
N ALA A 146 26.59 -2.31 -12.59
CA ALA A 146 25.86 -1.59 -11.55
C ALA A 146 25.09 -2.54 -10.61
N ASP A 147 24.50 -3.61 -11.12
CA ASP A 147 23.82 -4.62 -10.30
C ASP A 147 24.81 -5.33 -9.37
N ARG A 148 25.97 -5.68 -9.88
CA ARG A 148 27.04 -6.33 -9.10
C ARG A 148 27.59 -5.43 -7.99
N ARG A 149 27.76 -4.13 -8.26
CA ARG A 149 28.25 -3.16 -7.26
C ARG A 149 27.27 -2.90 -6.11
N ARG A 150 26.00 -3.11 -6.32
CA ARG A 150 24.93 -2.78 -5.36
C ARG A 150 24.59 -3.89 -4.38
N ARG A 151 25.03 -5.10 -4.65
CA ARG A 151 24.72 -6.27 -3.85
C ARG A 151 25.92 -6.69 -3.03
N PHE A 152 25.69 -7.07 -1.79
CA PHE A 152 26.66 -7.84 -1.02
C PHE A 152 26.96 -9.12 -1.80
N LEU A 153 28.21 -9.43 -2.03
CA LEU A 153 28.68 -10.54 -2.89
C LEU A 153 28.11 -10.48 -4.33
N GLY A 154 27.81 -9.31 -4.86
CA GLY A 154 27.24 -9.16 -6.20
C GLY A 154 28.12 -9.67 -7.34
N HIS A 155 29.43 -9.87 -7.10
CA HIS A 155 30.36 -10.49 -8.04
C HIS A 155 30.08 -11.98 -8.27
N THR A 156 29.46 -12.66 -7.31
CA THR A 156 29.11 -14.09 -7.42
C THR A 156 27.77 -14.30 -8.14
N THR A 157 26.98 -13.23 -8.35
CA THR A 157 25.67 -13.33 -8.99
C THR A 157 25.84 -13.58 -10.49
N THR A 158 25.41 -14.74 -10.96
CA THR A 158 25.51 -15.16 -12.37
C THR A 158 24.31 -14.69 -13.19
N THR A 159 23.11 -14.71 -12.61
CA THR A 159 21.86 -14.32 -13.27
C THR A 159 20.96 -13.50 -12.35
N LEU A 160 20.11 -12.67 -12.93
CA LEU A 160 19.06 -11.94 -12.26
C LEU A 160 17.72 -12.23 -12.94
N GLY A 161 16.69 -12.48 -12.16
CA GLY A 161 15.33 -12.55 -12.70
C GLY A 161 14.99 -11.26 -13.44
N ALA A 162 14.43 -11.39 -14.63
CA ALA A 162 13.94 -10.28 -15.42
C ALA A 162 12.42 -10.33 -15.53
N ASN A 163 11.81 -9.18 -15.77
CA ASN A 163 10.42 -9.10 -16.18
C ASN A 163 10.40 -8.51 -17.59
N PRO A 164 10.10 -9.32 -18.64
CA PRO A 164 10.13 -8.86 -20.03
C PRO A 164 9.04 -7.82 -20.33
N LEU A 165 8.07 -7.65 -19.44
CA LEU A 165 7.02 -6.64 -19.53
C LEU A 165 7.40 -5.32 -18.85
N ALA A 166 8.50 -5.28 -18.08
CA ALA A 166 8.87 -4.09 -17.36
C ALA A 166 9.26 -2.96 -18.31
N PRO A 167 8.81 -1.72 -18.05
CA PRO A 167 9.15 -0.58 -18.91
C PRO A 167 10.65 -0.34 -18.91
N HIS A 168 11.19 0.00 -20.07
CA HIS A 168 12.58 0.44 -20.22
C HIS A 168 12.67 1.91 -19.82
N GLY A 169 13.65 2.28 -19.01
CA GLY A 169 13.88 3.67 -18.62
C GLY A 169 14.60 3.84 -17.29
N PRO A 170 14.96 5.06 -16.91
CA PRO A 170 15.69 5.33 -15.69
C PRO A 170 14.84 4.94 -14.46
N ARG A 171 15.21 3.83 -13.82
CA ARG A 171 14.49 3.25 -12.67
C ARG A 171 14.70 4.00 -11.35
N ARG A 172 15.61 5.00 -11.31
CA ARG A 172 15.94 5.70 -10.08
C ARG A 172 15.40 7.12 -10.11
N ARG A 173 14.34 7.29 -9.35
CA ARG A 173 14.09 8.61 -8.76
C ARG A 173 14.84 8.63 -7.43
N HIS A 174 15.64 9.66 -7.19
CA HIS A 174 16.13 9.95 -5.85
C HIS A 174 14.93 10.03 -4.92
N PRO A 175 15.02 9.55 -3.66
CA PRO A 175 14.00 9.80 -2.68
C PRO A 175 13.69 11.31 -2.68
N LYS A 176 12.42 11.65 -2.70
CA LYS A 176 12.03 13.03 -2.49
C LYS A 176 12.31 13.37 -1.04
N MET A 177 13.38 14.07 -0.82
CA MET A 177 13.68 14.65 0.48
C MET A 177 12.91 15.96 0.62
N LEU A 178 12.44 16.24 1.81
CA LEU A 178 11.94 17.57 2.13
C LEU A 178 13.12 18.57 2.10
N PRO A 179 12.90 19.81 1.67
CA PRO A 179 13.91 20.85 1.78
C PRO A 179 14.36 21.04 3.23
N ASP A 180 15.56 21.54 3.42
CA ASP A 180 16.04 21.94 4.74
C ASP A 180 15.09 23.00 5.35
N GLY A 181 14.78 22.86 6.62
CA GLY A 181 13.83 23.73 7.32
C GLY A 181 12.34 23.45 7.07
N ALA A 182 11.99 22.51 6.18
CA ALA A 182 10.59 22.19 5.89
C ALA A 182 9.82 21.70 7.12
N ARG A 183 10.47 20.99 8.05
CA ARG A 183 9.87 20.59 9.34
C ARG A 183 9.43 21.81 10.15
N ASP A 184 10.31 22.77 10.29
CA ASP A 184 10.04 23.98 11.10
C ASP A 184 8.94 24.81 10.44
N THR A 185 8.96 24.94 9.13
CA THR A 185 7.87 25.57 8.37
C THR A 185 6.53 24.87 8.61
N LEU A 186 6.48 23.54 8.55
CA LEU A 186 5.26 22.79 8.85
C LEU A 186 4.78 23.01 10.29
N LEU A 187 5.68 23.03 11.25
CA LEU A 187 5.35 23.25 12.67
C LEU A 187 4.80 24.68 12.92
N THR A 188 5.18 25.68 12.13
CA THR A 188 4.63 27.03 12.24
C THR A 188 3.25 27.18 11.59
N THR A 189 2.91 26.31 10.63
CA THR A 189 1.61 26.36 9.91
C THR A 189 0.51 25.59 10.62
N VAL A 190 0.86 24.52 11.38
CA VAL A 190 -0.14 23.72 12.10
C VAL A 190 -0.48 24.37 13.45
N THR A 191 -1.78 24.45 13.74
CA THR A 191 -2.29 25.19 14.92
C THR A 191 -2.67 24.27 16.09
N SER A 192 -3.13 23.01 15.82
CA SER A 192 -3.55 22.09 16.88
C SER A 192 -2.36 21.33 17.48
N ALA A 193 -2.45 20.97 18.74
CA ALA A 193 -1.46 20.15 19.44
C ALA A 193 -1.35 18.76 18.80
N ARG A 194 -2.48 18.16 18.38
CA ARG A 194 -2.51 16.91 17.61
C ARG A 194 -1.68 17.01 16.32
N ASP A 195 -1.84 18.08 15.55
CA ASP A 195 -1.18 18.22 14.26
C ASP A 195 0.33 18.50 14.46
N ARG A 196 0.72 19.25 15.52
CA ARG A 196 2.12 19.40 15.95
C ARG A 196 2.74 18.07 16.36
N LEU A 197 2.02 17.26 17.15
CA LEU A 197 2.44 15.91 17.49
C LEU A 197 2.65 15.08 16.19
N ALA A 198 1.69 15.11 15.27
CA ALA A 198 1.78 14.33 14.02
C ALA A 198 3.02 14.71 13.20
N VAL A 199 3.28 16.00 12.97
CA VAL A 199 4.46 16.46 12.24
C VAL A 199 5.76 16.04 12.94
N THR A 200 5.85 16.25 14.26
CA THR A 200 7.03 15.87 15.05
C THR A 200 7.29 14.37 15.00
N TRP A 201 6.28 13.55 15.21
CA TRP A 201 6.43 12.09 15.26
C TRP A 201 6.73 11.48 13.89
N LEU A 202 6.16 12.02 12.81
CA LEU A 202 6.49 11.61 11.44
C LEU A 202 7.95 11.90 11.11
N SER A 203 8.47 13.05 11.54
CA SER A 203 9.85 13.47 11.27
C SER A 203 10.87 12.75 12.16
N ASP A 204 10.65 12.71 13.47
CA ASP A 204 11.65 12.23 14.42
C ASP A 204 11.75 10.70 14.48
N ALA A 205 10.62 9.99 14.49
CA ALA A 205 10.60 8.54 14.50
C ALA A 205 10.55 7.92 13.09
N GLY A 206 10.40 8.72 12.04
CA GLY A 206 10.27 8.23 10.67
C GLY A 206 9.08 7.29 10.49
N LEU A 207 7.96 7.61 11.12
CA LEU A 207 6.74 6.83 11.01
C LEU A 207 6.09 7.05 9.65
N ARG A 208 5.44 6.00 9.12
CA ARG A 208 4.49 6.19 8.03
C ARG A 208 3.16 6.72 8.57
N ILE A 209 2.41 7.46 7.75
CA ILE A 209 1.09 7.99 8.17
C ILE A 209 0.17 6.88 8.70
N GLY A 210 0.17 5.69 8.06
CA GLY A 210 -0.63 4.57 8.57
C GLY A 210 -0.11 4.02 9.89
N GLU A 211 1.20 4.04 10.13
CA GLU A 211 1.80 3.64 11.41
C GLU A 211 1.42 4.64 12.50
N LEU A 212 1.58 5.94 12.25
CA LEU A 212 1.21 7.00 13.21
C LEU A 212 -0.28 6.95 13.57
N CYS A 213 -1.17 6.93 12.58
CA CYS A 213 -2.62 6.89 12.83
C CYS A 213 -3.09 5.56 13.44
N GLY A 214 -2.29 4.52 13.36
CA GLY A 214 -2.59 3.19 13.92
C GLY A 214 -2.06 2.96 15.32
N LEU A 215 -1.40 3.96 15.95
CA LEU A 215 -0.89 3.84 17.32
C LEU A 215 -2.04 3.85 18.33
N HIS A 216 -1.91 2.99 19.30
CA HIS A 216 -2.72 2.98 20.52
C HIS A 216 -1.94 3.54 21.69
N LEU A 217 -2.63 3.98 22.75
CA LEU A 217 -1.99 4.49 23.96
C LEU A 217 -1.10 3.43 24.63
N VAL A 218 -1.51 2.16 24.58
CA VAL A 218 -0.74 1.02 25.12
C VAL A 218 0.55 0.73 24.34
N ASP A 219 0.72 1.29 23.14
CA ASP A 219 1.95 1.14 22.33
C ASP A 219 3.09 2.03 22.81
N LEU A 220 2.82 2.96 23.75
CA LEU A 220 3.72 4.04 24.11
C LEU A 220 4.42 3.76 25.44
N HIS A 221 5.73 3.67 25.40
CA HIS A 221 6.60 3.58 26.56
C HIS A 221 7.46 4.86 26.65
N LEU A 222 6.90 5.90 27.28
CA LEU A 222 7.50 7.24 27.30
C LEU A 222 8.44 7.48 28.49
N ARG A 223 8.69 6.44 29.28
CA ARG A 223 9.61 6.46 30.44
C ARG A 223 10.76 5.48 30.21
N ASP A 224 11.85 5.69 30.91
CA ASP A 224 12.94 4.72 30.98
C ASP A 224 12.47 3.44 31.68
N ASP A 225 13.15 2.33 31.41
CA ASP A 225 12.92 1.01 32.00
C ASP A 225 11.46 0.52 31.91
N ALA A 226 10.87 0.66 30.72
CA ALA A 226 9.51 0.20 30.47
C ALA A 226 9.35 -1.33 30.67
N ASN A 227 8.19 -1.72 31.18
CA ASN A 227 7.87 -3.12 31.55
C ASN A 227 7.88 -4.11 30.37
N CYS A 228 7.89 -3.62 29.13
CA CYS A 228 7.97 -4.49 27.94
C CYS A 228 9.29 -5.27 27.81
N GLY A 229 10.34 -4.87 28.54
CA GLY A 229 11.66 -5.52 28.56
C GLY A 229 12.47 -5.44 27.24
N GLN A 230 11.97 -4.78 26.22
CA GLN A 230 12.62 -4.72 24.90
C GLN A 230 13.56 -3.54 24.70
N CYS A 231 13.29 -2.42 25.38
CA CYS A 231 14.12 -1.22 25.29
C CYS A 231 14.07 -0.46 26.62
N ARG A 232 15.22 -0.03 27.12
CA ARG A 232 15.30 0.74 28.37
C ARG A 232 14.97 2.22 28.18
N THR A 233 15.25 2.78 27.01
CA THR A 233 14.97 4.19 26.72
C THR A 233 13.53 4.36 26.22
N PRO A 234 12.97 5.59 26.28
CA PRO A 234 11.64 5.89 25.74
C PRO A 234 11.48 5.42 24.30
N HIS A 235 10.40 4.69 24.05
CA HIS A 235 10.14 4.08 22.74
C HIS A 235 8.63 3.85 22.51
N LEU A 236 8.28 3.47 21.30
CA LEU A 236 6.94 3.04 20.93
C LEU A 236 6.98 1.77 20.09
N HIS A 237 5.91 1.02 20.11
CA HIS A 237 5.70 -0.19 19.34
C HIS A 237 4.78 0.09 18.16
N VAL A 238 5.27 -0.18 16.95
CA VAL A 238 4.43 -0.15 15.74
C VAL A 238 3.91 -1.55 15.48
N CYS A 239 2.62 -1.76 15.72
CA CYS A 239 1.95 -3.05 15.60
C CYS A 239 1.04 -3.09 14.37
N HIS A 240 1.00 -4.23 13.70
CA HIS A 240 0.04 -4.44 12.61
C HIS A 240 -1.32 -4.87 13.20
N ARG A 241 -2.31 -4.00 13.09
CA ARG A 241 -3.70 -4.24 13.52
C ARG A 241 -4.62 -4.09 12.31
N PRO A 242 -5.13 -5.19 11.73
CA PRO A 242 -6.02 -5.14 10.56
C PRO A 242 -7.42 -4.62 10.88
N ASP A 243 -7.80 -4.64 12.14
CA ASP A 243 -9.10 -4.30 12.71
C ASP A 243 -9.19 -2.84 13.23
N ASN A 244 -8.15 -2.03 13.08
CA ASN A 244 -8.19 -0.64 13.49
C ASN A 244 -9.41 0.10 12.93
N LEU A 245 -10.18 0.74 13.80
CA LEU A 245 -11.44 1.44 13.46
C LEU A 245 -11.27 2.51 12.37
N ASN A 246 -10.12 3.20 12.36
CA ASN A 246 -9.79 4.21 11.35
C ASN A 246 -9.12 3.63 10.10
N ARG A 247 -8.99 2.29 10.04
CA ARG A 247 -8.36 1.56 8.92
C ARG A 247 -6.90 1.93 8.68
N ALA A 248 -6.23 2.37 9.71
CA ALA A 248 -4.79 2.59 9.67
C ALA A 248 -4.07 1.23 9.77
N GLU A 249 -3.12 1.01 8.87
CA GLU A 249 -2.36 -0.24 8.81
C GLU A 249 -0.87 0.04 8.85
N ALA A 250 -0.17 -0.63 9.74
CA ALA A 250 1.29 -0.72 9.72
C ALA A 250 1.73 -1.85 8.77
N LYS A 251 2.75 -1.58 7.95
CA LYS A 251 3.31 -2.58 7.01
C LYS A 251 4.36 -3.49 7.67
N THR A 252 4.39 -3.55 8.99
CA THR A 252 5.28 -4.46 9.70
C THR A 252 4.68 -5.86 9.77
N LYS A 253 5.53 -6.89 9.74
CA LYS A 253 5.15 -8.28 9.96
C LYS A 253 5.74 -8.81 11.27
N HIS A 254 6.38 -7.95 12.08
CA HIS A 254 6.90 -8.36 13.39
C HIS A 254 5.74 -8.80 14.28
N PRO A 255 5.84 -9.99 14.90
CA PRO A 255 4.82 -10.46 15.84
C PRO A 255 4.78 -9.54 17.06
N TRP A 256 3.62 -9.39 17.63
CA TRP A 256 3.37 -8.58 18.81
C TRP A 256 2.25 -9.20 19.64
N ARG A 257 2.21 -8.85 20.92
CA ARG A 257 1.16 -9.25 21.85
C ARG A 257 0.94 -8.16 22.91
N VAL A 258 -0.18 -8.23 23.58
CA VAL A 258 -0.49 -7.41 24.75
C VAL A 258 -0.55 -8.34 25.96
N ASP A 259 0.23 -8.05 26.97
CA ASP A 259 0.24 -8.72 28.25
C ASP A 259 0.08 -7.65 29.33
N ASP A 260 -0.93 -7.75 30.18
CA ASP A 260 -1.22 -6.80 31.27
C ASP A 260 -1.12 -5.32 30.85
N ASP A 261 -1.86 -4.93 29.81
CA ASP A 261 -1.87 -3.59 29.21
C ASP A 261 -0.49 -3.11 28.68
N THR A 262 0.46 -4.02 28.54
CA THR A 262 1.78 -3.73 28.03
C THR A 262 1.98 -4.42 26.68
N VAL A 263 2.35 -3.64 25.65
CA VAL A 263 2.68 -4.18 24.34
C VAL A 263 4.11 -4.68 24.32
N THR A 264 4.29 -5.89 23.79
CA THR A 264 5.59 -6.49 23.50
C THR A 264 5.67 -6.90 22.03
N GLY A 265 6.85 -6.82 21.42
CA GLY A 265 7.03 -7.12 19.99
C GLY A 265 6.74 -5.93 19.09
N GLY A 266 6.32 -6.19 17.85
CA GLY A 266 6.15 -5.13 16.86
C GLY A 266 7.49 -4.54 16.37
N LEU A 267 7.42 -3.40 15.67
CA LEU A 267 8.58 -2.64 15.27
C LEU A 267 8.84 -1.54 16.30
N VAL A 268 9.92 -1.66 17.06
CA VAL A 268 10.29 -0.67 18.09
C VAL A 268 10.91 0.57 17.44
N LYS A 269 10.43 1.75 17.86
CA LYS A 269 10.92 3.06 17.44
C LYS A 269 11.28 3.88 18.67
N ARG A 270 12.45 4.51 18.68
CA ARG A 270 12.85 5.44 19.74
C ARG A 270 11.98 6.69 19.73
N VAL A 271 11.75 7.23 20.90
CA VAL A 271 10.99 8.48 21.13
C VAL A 271 11.96 9.58 21.53
N SER A 272 11.89 10.72 20.85
CA SER A 272 12.70 11.90 21.19
C SER A 272 12.05 12.71 22.33
N PRO A 273 12.81 13.55 23.04
CA PRO A 273 12.22 14.47 24.02
C PRO A 273 11.14 15.39 23.43
N ALA A 274 11.30 15.82 22.18
CA ALA A 274 10.29 16.62 21.47
C ALA A 274 8.98 15.85 21.24
N MET A 275 9.08 14.56 20.95
CA MET A 275 7.90 13.69 20.83
C MET A 275 7.16 13.56 22.15
N ILE A 276 7.89 13.39 23.27
CA ILE A 276 7.30 13.33 24.62
C ILE A 276 6.59 14.64 24.95
N HIS A 277 7.22 15.79 24.69
CA HIS A 277 6.63 17.10 24.93
C HIS A 277 5.32 17.27 24.14
N THR A 278 5.33 16.99 22.83
CA THR A 278 4.14 17.13 22.00
C THR A 278 3.04 16.13 22.36
N TYR A 279 3.38 14.96 22.91
CA TYR A 279 2.42 14.01 23.45
C TYR A 279 1.68 14.61 24.65
N PHE A 280 2.41 15.10 25.64
CA PHE A 280 1.78 15.70 26.82
C PHE A 280 0.97 16.95 26.49
N ASP A 281 1.47 17.82 25.61
CA ASP A 281 0.71 18.97 25.11
C ASP A 281 -0.64 18.53 24.52
N TYR A 282 -0.63 17.53 23.65
CA TYR A 282 -1.84 17.01 23.03
C TYR A 282 -2.80 16.32 24.01
N ILE A 283 -2.29 15.45 24.87
CA ILE A 283 -3.14 14.70 25.82
C ILE A 283 -3.80 15.61 26.85
N THR A 284 -3.11 16.67 27.26
CA THR A 284 -3.63 17.59 28.30
C THR A 284 -4.54 18.67 27.75
N THR A 285 -4.43 19.01 26.45
CA THR A 285 -5.17 20.15 25.88
C THR A 285 -6.30 19.76 24.93
N GLU A 286 -6.15 18.67 24.18
CA GLU A 286 -7.06 18.35 23.07
C GLU A 286 -7.61 16.92 23.09
N TYR A 287 -6.94 15.97 23.77
CA TYR A 287 -7.41 14.59 23.81
C TYR A 287 -8.62 14.44 24.74
N PRO A 288 -9.75 13.86 24.31
CA PRO A 288 -10.96 13.72 25.12
C PRO A 288 -10.80 12.56 26.13
N CYS A 289 -10.04 12.78 27.18
CA CYS A 289 -9.77 11.79 28.21
C CYS A 289 -11.08 11.29 28.86
N GLY A 290 -11.25 9.97 28.91
CA GLY A 290 -12.45 9.34 29.51
C GLY A 290 -13.69 9.27 28.60
N GLU A 291 -13.65 9.89 27.42
CA GLU A 291 -14.76 9.87 26.46
C GLU A 291 -14.54 8.90 25.29
N THR A 292 -13.36 8.25 25.22
CA THR A 292 -13.03 7.29 24.15
C THR A 292 -12.76 5.92 24.74
N ASP A 293 -13.36 4.90 24.14
CA ASP A 293 -13.26 3.48 24.51
C ASP A 293 -12.31 2.66 23.60
N HIS A 294 -11.79 3.29 22.53
CA HIS A 294 -11.03 2.59 21.48
C HIS A 294 -9.51 2.55 21.71
N GLY A 295 -8.99 3.27 22.73
CA GLY A 295 -7.57 3.31 23.08
C GLY A 295 -6.60 3.84 22.01
N MET A 296 -7.08 4.39 20.89
CA MET A 296 -6.22 4.94 19.84
C MET A 296 -5.68 6.31 20.24
N LEU A 297 -4.38 6.54 19.91
CA LEU A 297 -3.68 7.77 20.28
C LEU A 297 -4.27 9.03 19.63
N LEU A 298 -4.56 8.97 18.32
CA LEU A 298 -4.96 10.16 17.56
C LEU A 298 -6.44 10.14 17.25
N VAL A 299 -7.14 11.21 17.60
CA VAL A 299 -8.58 11.36 17.41
C VAL A 299 -8.95 12.58 16.56
N GLN A 300 -10.13 12.57 16.01
CA GLN A 300 -10.73 13.72 15.34
C GLN A 300 -11.12 14.78 16.38
N LEU A 301 -10.68 16.03 16.21
CA LEU A 301 -10.88 17.09 17.22
C LEU A 301 -12.23 17.80 17.10
N HIS A 302 -12.80 17.87 15.90
CA HIS A 302 -13.97 18.71 15.62
C HIS A 302 -15.00 17.99 14.73
N GLY A 303 -16.24 18.52 14.76
CA GLY A 303 -17.37 18.05 13.97
C GLY A 303 -18.04 16.82 14.58
N ASP A 304 -19.01 16.25 13.86
CA ASP A 304 -19.87 15.10 14.30
C ASP A 304 -19.05 13.84 14.63
N ARG A 305 -17.77 13.82 14.31
CA ARG A 305 -16.87 12.71 14.57
C ARG A 305 -15.78 13.05 15.59
N ALA A 306 -15.97 14.10 16.38
CA ALA A 306 -15.04 14.42 17.47
C ALA A 306 -14.89 13.19 18.38
N GLY A 307 -13.68 12.93 18.87
CA GLY A 307 -13.34 11.75 19.65
C GLY A 307 -13.16 10.45 18.85
N GLN A 308 -13.63 10.36 17.60
CA GLN A 308 -13.41 9.18 16.77
C GLN A 308 -11.96 9.07 16.30
N PRO A 309 -11.42 7.85 16.04
CA PRO A 309 -10.06 7.66 15.59
C PRO A 309 -9.71 8.44 14.32
N TRP A 310 -8.57 9.15 14.34
CA TRP A 310 -8.13 9.99 13.23
C TRP A 310 -7.67 9.16 12.04
N ALA A 311 -8.37 9.28 10.90
CA ALA A 311 -8.10 8.45 9.74
C ALA A 311 -6.84 8.91 8.96
N PRO A 312 -6.06 7.98 8.37
CA PRO A 312 -4.87 8.31 7.56
C PRO A 312 -5.15 9.26 6.38
N VAL A 313 -6.38 9.26 5.86
CA VAL A 313 -6.80 10.19 4.80
C VAL A 313 -6.91 11.61 5.34
N ALA A 314 -7.41 11.79 6.57
CA ALA A 314 -7.50 13.09 7.23
C ALA A 314 -6.10 13.65 7.53
N ALA A 315 -5.18 12.81 8.03
CA ALA A 315 -3.78 13.17 8.24
C ALA A 315 -3.08 13.65 6.96
N ARG A 316 -3.28 12.94 5.83
CA ARG A 316 -2.75 13.37 4.54
C ARG A 316 -3.31 14.71 4.07
N ARG A 317 -4.60 14.96 4.31
CA ARG A 317 -5.23 16.25 3.97
C ARG A 317 -4.69 17.40 4.81
N MET A 318 -4.43 17.15 6.09
CA MET A 318 -3.79 18.12 6.98
C MET A 318 -2.41 18.50 6.43
N LEU A 319 -1.53 17.51 6.20
CA LEU A 319 -0.19 17.74 5.65
C LEU A 319 -0.17 18.39 4.24
N ALA A 320 -1.22 18.22 3.45
CA ALA A 320 -1.33 18.85 2.13
C ALA A 320 -1.80 20.30 2.17
N ARG A 321 -2.34 20.76 3.31
CA ARG A 321 -2.79 22.14 3.52
C ARG A 321 -1.75 22.99 4.24
N ALA A 322 -0.92 22.35 5.07
CA ALA A 322 0.21 22.97 5.75
C ALA A 322 1.40 23.19 4.80
#